data_ad22d3441869f33f0b7750eaba1e539f
#
_entry.id   ad22d3441869f33f0b7750eaba1e539f
#
_cell.length_a   1.000
_cell.length_b   1.000
_cell.length_c   1.000
_cell.angle_alpha   90.00
_cell.angle_beta   90.00
_cell.angle_gamma   90.00
#
_symmetry.space_group_name_H-M   'P 1'
#
loop_
_entity.id
_entity.type
_entity.pdbx_description
1 polymer ?
#
loop_
_entity_poly.entity_id
_entity_poly.type
_entity_poly.pdbx_seq_one_letter_code
_entity_poly.pdbx_strand_id
1 'polypeptide(L)'
;RGAQRIEELLYHEDMRTVFSAGNGEVEIYEIIIPAACEGQRLGELMTTANCVAVSISRAGRARLPQADFALEAGDVLHVSATFGGISVLRDKICGFGKEG
;
A
#
# COMPACT_ATOMS: atom_id res chain seq x y z
N ARG A 1 6.69 -12.92 -22.85
CA ARG A 1 7.26 -13.54 -22.33
C ARG A 1 8.01 -13.06 -21.19
N GLY A 2 9.27 -13.05 -21.14
CA GLY A 2 10.02 -12.58 -20.01
C GLY A 2 9.66 -11.19 -19.60
N ALA A 3 9.48 -10.32 -20.56
CA ALA A 3 9.17 -8.93 -20.28
C ALA A 3 7.84 -8.80 -19.58
N GLN A 4 6.89 -9.59 -19.99
CA GLN A 4 5.60 -9.57 -19.39
C GLN A 4 5.63 -10.01 -17.96
N ARG A 5 6.44 -11.01 -17.71
CA ARG A 5 6.58 -11.51 -16.40
C ARG A 5 7.23 -10.50 -15.49
N ILE A 6 8.19 -9.74 -15.99
CA ILE A 6 8.82 -8.70 -15.21
C ILE A 6 7.82 -7.63 -14.88
N GLU A 7 6.95 -7.31 -15.81
CA GLU A 7 5.92 -6.36 -15.57
C GLU A 7 5.02 -6.77 -14.43
N GLU A 8 4.69 -8.05 -14.38
CA GLU A 8 3.83 -8.53 -13.32
C GLU A 8 4.49 -8.41 -11.97
N LEU A 9 5.80 -8.58 -11.92
CA LEU A 9 6.51 -8.45 -10.66
C LEU A 9 6.54 -7.01 -10.18
N LEU A 10 6.66 -6.07 -11.11
CA LEU A 10 6.72 -4.67 -10.76
C LEU A 10 5.35 -4.06 -10.59
N TYR A 11 4.43 -4.50 -11.38
CA TYR A 11 3.07 -3.99 -11.35
C TYR A 11 2.21 -4.85 -10.45
N HIS A 12 1.54 -4.24 -9.55
CA HIS A 12 0.63 -4.95 -8.65
C HIS A 12 -0.75 -4.38 -8.90
N GLU A 13 -1.68 -5.21 -9.31
CA GLU A 13 -2.97 -4.66 -9.68
C GLU A 13 -3.71 -4.06 -8.51
N ASP A 14 -3.31 -4.37 -7.28
CA ASP A 14 -3.92 -3.78 -6.10
C ASP A 14 -3.16 -2.56 -5.62
N MET A 15 -2.24 -2.05 -6.43
CA MET A 15 -1.45 -0.89 -6.04
C MET A 15 -1.16 -0.05 -7.26
N ARG A 16 -1.47 1.23 -7.21
CA ARG A 16 -1.21 2.10 -8.34
C ARG A 16 -0.90 3.51 -7.86
N THR A 17 -0.21 4.27 -8.70
CA THR A 17 0.11 5.65 -8.41
C THR A 17 -1.05 6.53 -8.82
N VAL A 18 -1.48 7.41 -7.93
CA VAL A 18 -2.57 8.32 -8.23
C VAL A 18 -2.11 9.78 -8.27
N PHE A 19 -0.94 10.09 -7.76
CA PHE A 19 -0.43 11.45 -7.78
C PHE A 19 1.08 11.42 -7.65
N SER A 20 1.75 12.33 -8.33
CA SER A 20 3.20 12.39 -8.34
C SER A 20 3.64 13.82 -8.07
N ALA A 21 4.59 13.99 -7.17
CA ALA A 21 5.10 15.30 -6.82
C ALA A 21 6.58 15.37 -7.19
N GLY A 22 7.03 16.58 -7.51
CA GLY A 22 8.40 16.79 -7.92
C GLY A 22 8.65 16.05 -9.22
N ASN A 23 9.78 15.39 -9.31
CA ASN A 23 10.11 14.57 -10.47
C ASN A 23 9.84 13.11 -10.18
N GLY A 24 8.77 12.83 -9.47
CA GLY A 24 8.47 11.47 -9.08
C GLY A 24 9.17 11.09 -7.79
N GLU A 25 9.70 12.05 -7.08
CA GLU A 25 10.43 11.79 -5.85
C GLU A 25 9.52 11.28 -4.75
N VAL A 26 8.31 11.81 -4.72
CA VAL A 26 7.30 11.38 -3.77
C VAL A 26 6.01 11.17 -4.54
N GLU A 27 5.39 10.03 -4.35
CA GLU A 27 4.15 9.73 -5.05
C GLU A 27 3.11 9.26 -4.05
N ILE A 28 1.85 9.45 -4.40
CA ILE A 28 0.77 8.92 -3.59
C ILE A 28 0.27 7.68 -4.30
N TYR A 29 0.24 6.59 -3.55
CA TYR A 29 -0.16 5.29 -4.06
C TYR A 29 -1.48 4.88 -3.46
N GLU A 30 -2.29 4.23 -4.27
CA GLU A 30 -3.55 3.67 -3.81
C GLU A 30 -3.35 2.16 -3.70
N ILE A 31 -3.64 1.62 -2.53
CA ILE A 31 -3.41 0.21 -2.24
C ILE A 31 -4.71 -0.42 -1.77
N ILE A 32 -5.09 -1.51 -2.41
CA ILE A 32 -6.25 -2.29 -1.97
C ILE A 32 -5.73 -3.32 -0.98
N ILE A 33 -6.25 -3.30 0.22
CA ILE A 33 -5.77 -4.17 1.28
C ILE A 33 -6.18 -5.62 1.00
N PRO A 34 -5.23 -6.54 0.93
CA PRO A 34 -5.55 -7.94 0.67
C PRO A 34 -6.06 -8.65 1.91
N ALA A 35 -6.70 -9.78 1.70
CA ALA A 35 -7.25 -10.56 2.80
C ALA A 35 -6.19 -10.98 3.81
N ALA A 36 -4.96 -11.18 3.34
CA ALA A 36 -3.89 -11.61 4.22
C ALA A 36 -3.55 -10.56 5.28
N CYS A 37 -3.91 -9.30 5.03
CA CYS A 37 -3.63 -8.24 5.99
C CYS A 37 -4.80 -7.94 6.91
N GLU A 38 -5.89 -8.68 6.75
CA GLU A 38 -7.07 -8.41 7.55
C GLU A 38 -6.79 -8.61 9.04
N GLY A 39 -7.24 -7.67 9.86
CA GLY A 39 -7.00 -7.71 11.29
C GLY A 39 -5.73 -7.03 11.72
N GLN A 40 -4.84 -6.75 10.77
CA GLN A 40 -3.61 -6.05 11.06
C GLN A 40 -3.90 -4.59 11.38
N ARG A 41 -3.15 -4.00 12.28
CA ARG A 41 -3.35 -2.60 12.55
C ARG A 41 -2.58 -1.75 11.57
N LEU A 42 -3.19 -0.64 11.18
CA LEU A 42 -2.55 0.24 10.21
C LEU A 42 -1.18 0.69 10.66
N GLY A 43 -1.03 1.00 11.95
CA GLY A 43 0.26 1.43 12.46
C GLY A 43 1.36 0.41 12.31
N GLU A 44 0.99 -0.87 12.37
CA GLU A 44 1.98 -1.92 12.18
C GLU A 44 2.50 -1.96 10.75
N LEU A 45 1.59 -1.72 9.82
CA LEU A 45 1.96 -1.71 8.42
C LEU A 45 2.78 -0.47 8.09
N MET A 46 2.49 0.65 8.74
CA MET A 46 3.11 1.93 8.45
C MET A 46 4.37 2.23 9.25
N THR A 47 5.00 1.21 9.79
CA THR A 47 6.30 1.40 10.44
C THR A 47 7.40 1.56 9.40
N THR A 48 7.07 1.41 8.13
CA THR A 48 8.02 1.52 7.04
C THR A 48 8.51 2.95 6.89
N ALA A 49 9.82 3.12 6.80
CA ALA A 49 10.41 4.44 6.61
C ALA A 49 10.03 4.99 5.23
N ASN A 50 9.92 6.30 5.16
CA ASN A 50 9.66 7.01 3.90
C ASN A 50 8.28 6.72 3.32
N CYS A 51 7.34 6.38 4.20
CA CYS A 51 5.95 6.18 3.85
C CYS A 51 5.09 6.88 4.89
N VAL A 52 4.07 7.58 4.45
CA VAL A 52 3.14 8.25 5.34
C VAL A 52 1.73 7.95 4.87
N ALA A 53 0.90 7.42 5.75
CA ALA A 53 -0.49 7.15 5.37
C ALA A 53 -1.23 8.47 5.19
N VAL A 54 -2.03 8.55 4.14
CA VAL A 54 -2.79 9.75 3.80
C VAL A 54 -4.24 9.60 4.21
N SER A 55 -4.84 8.47 3.89
CA SER A 55 -6.24 8.22 4.23
C SER A 55 -6.51 6.74 4.10
N ILE A 56 -7.59 6.30 4.72
CA ILE A 56 -8.04 4.93 4.61
C ILE A 56 -9.54 4.97 4.35
N SER A 57 -10.00 4.21 3.35
CA SER A 57 -11.40 4.21 2.97
C SER A 57 -11.99 2.81 3.10
N ARG A 58 -13.22 2.74 3.56
CA ARG A 58 -13.95 1.49 3.67
C ARG A 58 -15.38 1.75 3.23
N ALA A 59 -15.84 0.92 2.30
CA ALA A 59 -17.20 1.05 1.79
C ALA A 59 -17.51 2.46 1.31
N GLY A 60 -16.53 3.07 0.63
CA GLY A 60 -16.71 4.39 0.05
C GLY A 60 -16.59 5.55 1.01
N ARG A 61 -16.29 5.28 2.29
CA ARG A 61 -16.15 6.33 3.29
C ARG A 61 -14.68 6.45 3.71
N ALA A 62 -14.13 7.65 3.57
CA ALA A 62 -12.74 7.89 3.89
C ALA A 62 -12.60 8.50 5.26
N ARG A 63 -11.49 8.20 5.92
CA ARG A 63 -11.18 8.78 7.21
C ARG A 63 -9.68 8.97 7.32
N LEU A 64 -9.27 9.78 8.29
CA LEU A 64 -7.86 9.97 8.52
C LEU A 64 -7.29 8.70 9.12
N PRO A 65 -6.05 8.35 8.74
CA PRO A 65 -5.47 7.09 9.18
C PRO A 65 -5.08 7.14 10.65
N GLN A 66 -5.53 6.15 11.40
CA GLN A 66 -5.19 6.03 12.81
C GLN A 66 -4.38 4.76 12.97
N ALA A 67 -3.37 4.82 13.84
CA ALA A 67 -2.47 3.68 14.00
C ALA A 67 -3.19 2.42 14.47
N ASP A 68 -4.23 2.59 15.28
CA ASP A 68 -4.94 1.44 15.83
C ASP A 68 -6.09 0.95 14.95
N PHE A 69 -6.24 1.53 13.76
CA PHE A 69 -7.30 1.12 12.85
C PHE A 69 -7.04 -0.31 12.36
N ALA A 70 -8.00 -1.20 12.57
CA ALA A 70 -7.87 -2.58 12.13
C ALA A 70 -8.27 -2.69 10.66
N LEU A 71 -7.37 -3.18 9.84
CA LEU A 71 -7.60 -3.29 8.41
C LEU A 71 -8.54 -4.42 8.07
N GLU A 72 -9.29 -4.23 6.98
CA GLU A 72 -10.14 -5.29 6.43
C GLU A 72 -9.82 -5.43 4.97
N ALA A 73 -10.01 -6.64 4.45
CA ALA A 73 -9.82 -6.89 3.03
C ALA A 73 -10.70 -5.95 2.24
N GLY A 74 -10.14 -5.35 1.20
CA GLY A 74 -10.90 -4.44 0.36
C GLY A 74 -10.82 -2.98 0.78
N ASP A 75 -10.26 -2.70 1.96
CA ASP A 75 -10.02 -1.32 2.35
C ASP A 75 -9.09 -0.68 1.33
N VAL A 76 -9.23 0.62 1.13
CA VAL A 76 -8.38 1.36 0.20
C VAL A 76 -7.49 2.30 0.99
N LEU A 77 -6.21 2.06 0.94
CA LEU A 77 -5.23 2.86 1.66
C LEU A 77 -4.50 3.77 0.68
N HIS A 78 -4.42 5.06 1.01
CA HIS A 78 -3.61 5.98 0.24
C HIS A 78 -2.37 6.32 1.06
N VAL A 79 -1.21 6.19 0.43
CA VAL A 79 0.08 6.37 1.08
C VAL A 79 0.95 7.30 0.26
N SER A 80 1.59 8.24 0.92
CA SER A 80 2.57 9.09 0.28
C SER A 80 3.94 8.48 0.57
N ALA A 81 4.73 8.25 -0.45
CA ALA A 81 5.99 7.53 -0.25
C ALA A 81 7.00 7.81 -1.35
N THR A 82 8.27 7.60 -1.02
CA THR A 82 9.31 7.58 -2.03
C THR A 82 9.29 6.20 -2.69
N PHE A 83 10.01 6.05 -3.79
CA PHE A 83 10.08 4.76 -4.47
C PHE A 83 10.65 3.70 -3.53
N GLY A 84 11.70 4.05 -2.80
CA GLY A 84 12.27 3.09 -1.84
C GLY A 84 11.27 2.71 -0.76
N GLY A 85 10.54 3.69 -0.26
CA GLY A 85 9.56 3.43 0.77
C GLY A 85 8.44 2.54 0.31
N ILE A 86 7.91 2.82 -0.89
CA ILE A 86 6.78 2.02 -1.38
C ILE A 86 7.23 0.59 -1.72
N SER A 87 8.48 0.42 -2.13
CA SER A 87 8.98 -0.91 -2.44
C SER A 87 9.00 -1.77 -1.17
N VAL A 88 9.45 -1.21 -0.07
CA VAL A 88 9.48 -1.94 1.19
C VAL A 88 8.07 -2.24 1.67
N LEU A 89 7.19 -1.25 1.57
CA LEU A 89 5.81 -1.44 2.00
C LEU A 89 5.13 -2.52 1.17
N ARG A 90 5.35 -2.49 -0.14
CA ARG A 90 4.76 -3.49 -1.01
C ARG A 90 5.22 -4.89 -0.62
N ASP A 91 6.50 -5.03 -0.28
CA ASP A 91 7.03 -6.33 0.12
C ASP A 91 6.39 -6.79 1.44
N LYS A 92 6.14 -5.87 2.35
CA LYS A 92 5.48 -6.23 3.59
C LYS A 92 4.08 -6.77 3.33
N ILE A 93 3.34 -6.10 2.46
CA ILE A 93 1.98 -6.51 2.13
C ILE A 93 1.99 -7.85 1.42
N CYS A 94 2.87 -8.01 0.45
CA CYS A 94 2.98 -9.26 -0.28
C CYS A 94 3.53 -10.37 0.60
N GLY A 95 4.42 -10.01 1.53
CA GLY A 95 4.98 -10.96 2.45
C GLY A 95 3.93 -11.60 3.34
N PHE A 96 2.95 -10.81 3.79
CA PHE A 96 1.87 -11.36 4.58
C PHE A 96 1.11 -12.40 3.77
N GLY A 97 0.87 -12.11 2.50
CA GLY A 97 0.19 -13.05 1.64
C GLY A 97 1.00 -14.31 1.44
N LYS A 98 2.29 -14.17 1.33
CA LYS A 98 3.14 -15.32 1.12
C LYS A 98 3.23 -16.21 2.33
N GLU A 99 3.17 -15.61 3.48
CA GLU A 99 3.22 -16.38 4.70
C GLU A 99 2.03 -17.29 4.85
N GLY A 100 0.94 -16.86 4.31
CA GLY A 100 -0.25 -17.66 4.35
C GLY A 100 -0.17 -18.85 3.46
#